data_f69ecadc002e064bd9ea2c495ceaa612
#
_entry.id   f69ecadc002e064bd9ea2c495ceaa612
#
_cell.length_a   1.000
_cell.length_b   1.000
_cell.length_c   1.000
_cell.angle_alpha   90.00
_cell.angle_beta   90.00
_cell.angle_gamma   90.00
#
_symmetry.space_group_name_H-M   'P 1'
#
loop_
_entity.id
_entity.type
_entity.pdbx_description
1 polymer ?
#
loop_
_entity_poly.entity_id
_entity_poly.type
_entity_poly.pdbx_seq_one_letter_code
_entity_poly.pdbx_strand_id
1 'polypeptide(L)'
;NQVCDNYPRVEFGTFEEVESIKIFYNTFISNKIALVNMIQDVAHKLGNINVDVVTNALSKSTKRIVSAKYMKAGMGDGGACHPRDNIALRWLARELELGYDLFDSIMIARERQAETMAKAILEHGMNIWFSSDSYKPGTDLVDGSYSLLVQHYVRKHGGVIVDGIEEPVEVLVRVHESDKITADDKTIIFDPWRTYPMAENVVHYAKPTT
;
A
#
# COMPACT_ATOMS: atom_id res chain seq x y z
N ASN A 1 1.35 -26.12 22.47
CA ASN A 1 2.53 -25.88 21.57
C ASN A 1 2.58 -26.83 20.36
N GLN A 2 1.59 -27.70 20.17
CA GLN A 2 1.52 -28.61 18.98
C GLN A 2 1.00 -27.90 17.71
N VAL A 3 0.53 -26.65 17.80
CA VAL A 3 -0.10 -25.88 16.69
C VAL A 3 0.84 -24.81 16.12
N CYS A 4 1.99 -24.55 16.76
CA CYS A 4 2.92 -23.51 16.33
C CYS A 4 4.31 -24.11 16.08
N ASP A 5 4.89 -23.84 14.93
CA ASP A 5 6.26 -24.26 14.56
C ASP A 5 7.37 -23.46 15.26
N ASN A 6 7.00 -22.41 16.00
CA ASN A 6 7.89 -21.58 16.81
C ASN A 6 7.35 -21.43 18.22
N TYR A 7 8.17 -20.94 19.14
CA TYR A 7 7.76 -20.60 20.52
C TYR A 7 7.11 -19.21 20.53
N PRO A 8 5.76 -19.10 20.40
CA PRO A 8 5.11 -17.81 20.40
C PRO A 8 5.20 -17.19 21.79
N ARG A 9 5.31 -15.87 21.83
CA ARG A 9 5.09 -15.11 23.04
C ARG A 9 3.62 -15.28 23.44
N VAL A 10 3.37 -15.58 24.71
CA VAL A 10 2.03 -15.75 25.26
C VAL A 10 1.78 -14.63 26.25
N GLU A 11 0.68 -13.89 26.06
CA GLU A 11 0.22 -12.84 26.96
C GLU A 11 -1.10 -13.28 27.60
N PHE A 12 -1.26 -12.94 28.88
CA PHE A 12 -2.49 -13.21 29.64
C PHE A 12 -3.05 -11.87 30.12
N GLY A 13 -4.36 -11.72 30.00
CA GLY A 13 -5.06 -10.52 30.40
C GLY A 13 -6.58 -10.71 30.39
N THR A 14 -7.32 -9.65 30.68
CA THR A 14 -8.77 -9.62 30.48
C THR A 14 -9.12 -9.72 29.00
N PHE A 15 -10.36 -9.97 28.67
CA PHE A 15 -10.84 -10.00 27.28
C PHE A 15 -10.49 -8.70 26.55
N GLU A 16 -10.78 -7.57 27.18
CA GLU A 16 -10.56 -6.23 26.65
C GLU A 16 -9.06 -5.94 26.42
N GLU A 17 -8.20 -6.39 27.34
CA GLU A 17 -6.74 -6.24 27.20
C GLU A 17 -6.21 -7.04 26.03
N VAL A 18 -6.60 -8.31 25.87
CA VAL A 18 -6.12 -9.18 24.79
C VAL A 18 -6.64 -8.71 23.43
N GLU A 19 -7.90 -8.32 23.32
CA GLU A 19 -8.45 -7.72 22.11
C GLU A 19 -7.75 -6.41 21.75
N SER A 20 -7.52 -5.54 22.75
CA SER A 20 -6.81 -4.27 22.56
C SER A 20 -5.39 -4.46 22.04
N ILE A 21 -4.64 -5.43 22.57
CA ILE A 21 -3.29 -5.76 22.08
C ILE A 21 -3.32 -6.03 20.57
N LYS A 22 -4.23 -6.88 20.11
CA LYS A 22 -4.32 -7.26 18.70
C LYS A 22 -4.72 -6.07 17.81
N ILE A 23 -5.73 -5.31 18.22
CA ILE A 23 -6.25 -4.19 17.44
C ILE A 23 -5.22 -3.06 17.34
N PHE A 24 -4.62 -2.66 18.47
CA PHE A 24 -3.60 -1.61 18.48
C PHE A 24 -2.29 -2.03 17.82
N TYR A 25 -1.94 -3.32 17.83
CA TYR A 25 -0.84 -3.84 17.01
C TYR A 25 -1.07 -3.56 15.52
N ASN A 26 -2.26 -3.86 15.01
CA ASN A 26 -2.59 -3.60 13.61
C ASN A 26 -2.60 -2.09 13.30
N THR A 27 -3.14 -1.27 14.18
CA THR A 27 -3.13 0.20 14.03
C THR A 27 -1.71 0.75 13.99
N PHE A 28 -0.81 0.23 14.83
CA PHE A 28 0.60 0.61 14.78
C PHE A 28 1.25 0.28 13.43
N ILE A 29 0.96 -0.91 12.88
CA ILE A 29 1.44 -1.30 11.55
C ILE A 29 0.84 -0.37 10.47
N SER A 30 -0.46 -0.05 10.56
CA SER A 30 -1.13 0.87 9.64
C SER A 30 -0.48 2.26 9.64
N ASN A 31 -0.12 2.77 10.82
CA ASN A 31 0.61 4.04 10.93
C ASN A 31 1.97 4.00 10.22
N LYS A 32 2.72 2.90 10.37
CA LYS A 32 4.01 2.75 9.68
C LYS A 32 3.84 2.76 8.16
N ILE A 33 2.84 2.03 7.65
CA ILE A 33 2.55 1.97 6.21
C ILE A 33 2.09 3.35 5.71
N ALA A 34 1.17 4.01 6.41
CA ALA A 34 0.69 5.33 6.04
C ALA A 34 1.84 6.36 5.99
N LEU A 35 2.77 6.30 6.95
CA LEU A 35 3.94 7.18 6.98
C LEU A 35 4.83 6.97 5.74
N VAL A 36 5.19 5.74 5.40
CA VAL A 36 6.09 5.49 4.27
C VAL A 36 5.43 5.81 2.93
N ASN A 37 4.12 5.59 2.81
CA ASN A 37 3.38 6.00 1.62
C ASN A 37 3.26 7.52 1.52
N MET A 38 3.11 8.24 2.63
CA MET A 38 3.18 9.70 2.65
C MET A 38 4.54 10.22 2.17
N ILE A 39 5.64 9.58 2.57
CA ILE A 39 6.99 9.92 2.07
C ILE A 39 7.06 9.69 0.56
N GLN A 40 6.46 8.62 0.04
CA GLN A 40 6.35 8.35 -1.39
C GLN A 40 5.63 9.48 -2.13
N ASP A 41 4.49 9.93 -1.62
CA ASP A 41 3.70 11.01 -2.24
C ASP A 41 4.48 12.34 -2.25
N VAL A 42 5.18 12.66 -1.16
CA VAL A 42 6.06 13.84 -1.08
C VAL A 42 7.20 13.74 -2.10
N ALA A 43 7.85 12.58 -2.17
CA ALA A 43 8.94 12.32 -3.13
C ALA A 43 8.47 12.49 -4.58
N HIS A 44 7.29 11.96 -4.90
CA HIS A 44 6.68 12.09 -6.23
C HIS A 44 6.43 13.58 -6.59
N LYS A 45 5.82 14.33 -5.68
CA LYS A 45 5.49 15.75 -5.93
C LYS A 45 6.69 16.66 -6.05
N LEU A 46 7.75 16.44 -5.26
CA LEU A 46 8.98 17.23 -5.31
C LEU A 46 9.88 16.84 -6.49
N GLY A 47 9.82 15.58 -6.94
CA GLY A 47 10.54 15.07 -8.10
C GLY A 47 12.06 14.89 -7.93
N ASN A 48 12.64 15.35 -6.81
CA ASN A 48 14.08 15.30 -6.54
C ASN A 48 14.46 14.42 -5.33
N ILE A 49 13.50 13.65 -4.81
CA ILE A 49 13.69 12.72 -3.69
C ILE A 49 13.52 11.30 -4.18
N ASN A 50 14.49 10.44 -3.88
CA ASN A 50 14.32 8.99 -4.00
C ASN A 50 13.74 8.45 -2.70
N VAL A 51 12.51 7.98 -2.73
CA VAL A 51 11.78 7.47 -1.56
C VAL A 51 12.52 6.31 -0.88
N ASP A 52 13.19 5.44 -1.65
CA ASP A 52 13.92 4.30 -1.09
C ASP A 52 15.15 4.72 -0.28
N VAL A 53 15.82 5.80 -0.65
CA VAL A 53 16.92 6.35 0.15
C VAL A 53 16.42 6.78 1.52
N VAL A 54 15.28 7.47 1.59
CA VAL A 54 14.69 7.95 2.83
C VAL A 54 14.21 6.78 3.68
N THR A 55 13.39 5.88 3.12
CA THR A 55 12.80 4.76 3.88
C THR A 55 13.85 3.75 4.32
N ASN A 56 14.89 3.50 3.51
CA ASN A 56 16.02 2.67 3.89
C ASN A 56 16.84 3.28 5.05
N ALA A 57 17.01 4.59 5.08
CA ALA A 57 17.67 5.26 6.20
C ALA A 57 16.84 5.11 7.49
N LEU A 58 15.53 5.32 7.42
CA LEU A 58 14.62 5.13 8.54
C LEU A 58 14.61 3.68 9.05
N SER A 59 14.60 2.70 8.14
CA SER A 59 14.58 1.26 8.49
C SER A 59 15.83 0.79 9.24
N LYS A 60 16.95 1.49 9.09
CA LYS A 60 18.20 1.21 9.83
C LYS A 60 18.21 1.77 11.25
N SER A 61 17.22 2.57 11.62
CA SER A 61 17.14 3.19 12.96
C SER A 61 16.57 2.20 13.99
N THR A 62 17.33 1.16 14.33
CA THR A 62 16.90 0.06 15.19
C THR A 62 16.60 0.49 16.63
N LYS A 63 17.17 1.59 17.12
CA LYS A 63 16.96 2.08 18.49
C LYS A 63 15.63 2.82 18.69
N ARG A 64 15.03 3.36 17.61
CA ARG A 64 13.80 4.13 17.68
C ARG A 64 12.66 3.50 16.89
N ILE A 65 12.98 2.81 15.80
CA ILE A 65 12.02 2.05 15.00
C ILE A 65 12.28 0.58 15.27
N VAL A 66 11.40 -0.08 16.01
CA VAL A 66 11.59 -1.42 16.57
C VAL A 66 11.80 -2.50 15.50
N SER A 67 11.31 -2.29 14.27
CA SER A 67 11.43 -3.25 13.16
C SER A 67 11.46 -2.54 11.82
N ALA A 68 12.26 -3.06 10.89
CA ALA A 68 12.29 -2.62 9.49
C ALA A 68 11.09 -3.10 8.67
N LYS A 69 10.29 -4.04 9.17
CA LYS A 69 9.09 -4.52 8.49
C LYS A 69 8.09 -3.37 8.29
N TYR A 70 7.41 -3.38 7.16
CA TYR A 70 6.45 -2.34 6.75
C TYR A 70 7.06 -0.94 6.53
N MET A 71 8.37 -0.85 6.31
CA MET A 71 9.08 0.40 5.98
C MET A 71 9.43 0.49 4.49
N LYS A 72 8.75 -0.26 3.65
CA LYS A 72 8.89 -0.20 2.19
C LYS A 72 7.65 0.48 1.62
N ALA A 73 7.85 1.61 0.96
CA ALA A 73 6.80 2.27 0.22
C ALA A 73 6.43 1.45 -1.02
N GLY A 74 5.17 1.48 -1.41
CA GLY A 74 4.68 0.71 -2.55
C GLY A 74 3.16 0.74 -2.63
N MET A 75 2.60 -0.28 -3.26
CA MET A 75 1.18 -0.44 -3.45
C MET A 75 0.60 -1.37 -2.36
N GLY A 76 0.34 -0.82 -1.18
CA GLY A 76 -0.23 -1.61 -0.10
C GLY A 76 -0.44 -0.84 1.20
N ASP A 77 -1.35 -1.34 2.00
CA ASP A 77 -1.78 -0.75 3.27
C ASP A 77 -1.91 -1.79 4.39
N GLY A 78 -1.31 -2.97 4.21
CA GLY A 78 -1.34 -4.07 5.18
C GLY A 78 -2.50 -5.05 5.01
N GLY A 79 -3.39 -4.83 4.03
CA GLY A 79 -4.49 -5.74 3.68
C GLY A 79 -5.76 -5.55 4.51
N ALA A 80 -6.71 -6.49 4.39
CA ALA A 80 -8.10 -6.38 4.85
C ALA A 80 -8.26 -6.04 6.36
N CYS A 81 -7.36 -6.51 7.21
CA CYS A 81 -7.47 -6.28 8.65
C CYS A 81 -7.26 -4.81 9.03
N HIS A 82 -6.39 -4.08 8.31
CA HIS A 82 -6.02 -2.72 8.68
C HIS A 82 -7.16 -1.71 8.51
N PRO A 83 -7.85 -1.61 7.35
CA PRO A 83 -9.04 -0.78 7.22
C PRO A 83 -10.14 -1.18 8.20
N ARG A 84 -10.41 -2.47 8.36
CA ARG A 84 -11.46 -2.97 9.26
C ARG A 84 -11.22 -2.52 10.71
N ASP A 85 -10.02 -2.73 11.22
CA ASP A 85 -9.68 -2.42 12.62
C ASP A 85 -9.66 -0.89 12.82
N ASN A 86 -9.18 -0.10 11.86
CA ASN A 86 -9.23 1.36 11.94
C ASN A 86 -10.66 1.91 11.86
N ILE A 87 -11.56 1.30 11.08
CA ILE A 87 -12.99 1.65 11.05
C ILE A 87 -13.64 1.38 12.42
N ALA A 88 -13.35 0.23 13.04
CA ALA A 88 -13.86 -0.09 14.37
C ALA A 88 -13.35 0.90 15.44
N LEU A 89 -12.06 1.24 15.42
CA LEU A 89 -11.47 2.19 16.36
C LEU A 89 -11.97 3.63 16.15
N ARG A 90 -12.23 4.04 14.91
CA ARG A 90 -12.87 5.31 14.58
C ARG A 90 -14.28 5.41 15.16
N TRP A 91 -15.08 4.33 15.06
CA TRP A 91 -16.38 4.28 15.73
C TRP A 91 -16.22 4.40 17.24
N LEU A 92 -15.31 3.65 17.85
CA LEU A 92 -15.04 3.68 19.29
C LEU A 92 -14.57 5.07 19.76
N ALA A 93 -13.72 5.74 19.00
CA ALA A 93 -13.26 7.11 19.32
C ALA A 93 -14.42 8.11 19.43
N ARG A 94 -15.43 7.95 18.55
CA ARG A 94 -16.66 8.76 18.58
C ARG A 94 -17.53 8.44 19.78
N GLU A 95 -17.77 7.15 20.05
CA GLU A 95 -18.57 6.70 21.21
C GLU A 95 -17.95 7.15 22.55
N LEU A 96 -16.63 7.21 22.61
CA LEU A 96 -15.90 7.66 23.80
C LEU A 96 -15.68 9.19 23.86
N GLU A 97 -16.15 9.93 22.87
CA GLU A 97 -16.01 11.40 22.79
C GLU A 97 -14.56 11.87 23.00
N LEU A 98 -13.58 11.19 22.36
CA LEU A 98 -12.15 11.49 22.60
C LEU A 98 -11.73 12.90 22.14
N GLY A 99 -12.54 13.60 21.34
CA GLY A 99 -12.24 14.94 20.83
C GLY A 99 -11.22 14.97 19.69
N TYR A 100 -10.66 13.83 19.28
CA TYR A 100 -9.81 13.64 18.10
C TYR A 100 -10.01 12.25 17.54
N ASP A 101 -9.71 12.06 16.25
CA ASP A 101 -9.84 10.77 15.54
C ASP A 101 -8.63 10.52 14.64
N LEU A 102 -7.58 9.90 15.21
CA LEU A 102 -6.39 9.47 14.47
C LEU A 102 -6.73 8.38 13.44
N PHE A 103 -7.71 7.54 13.76
CA PHE A 103 -8.10 6.41 12.92
C PHE A 103 -8.80 6.90 11.64
N ASP A 104 -9.62 7.95 11.73
CA ASP A 104 -10.20 8.62 10.56
C ASP A 104 -9.10 9.22 9.68
N SER A 105 -8.10 9.85 10.28
CA SER A 105 -6.96 10.42 9.55
C SER A 105 -6.19 9.35 8.77
N ILE A 106 -5.99 8.15 9.33
CA ILE A 106 -5.36 7.02 8.63
C ILE A 106 -6.22 6.57 7.45
N MET A 107 -7.54 6.48 7.63
CA MET A 107 -8.45 6.09 6.55
C MET A 107 -8.53 7.14 5.44
N ILE A 108 -8.54 8.43 5.79
CA ILE A 108 -8.45 9.53 4.82
C ILE A 108 -7.13 9.46 4.06
N ALA A 109 -6.01 9.24 4.75
CA ALA A 109 -4.69 9.09 4.11
C ALA A 109 -4.68 7.93 3.11
N ARG A 110 -5.23 6.78 3.48
CA ARG A 110 -5.37 5.61 2.59
C ARG A 110 -6.09 5.95 1.28
N GLU A 111 -7.25 6.60 1.39
CA GLU A 111 -8.05 7.00 0.22
C GLU A 111 -7.29 8.02 -0.66
N ARG A 112 -6.68 9.03 -0.04
CA ARG A 112 -5.93 10.07 -0.77
C ARG A 112 -4.68 9.53 -1.45
N GLN A 113 -3.96 8.62 -0.80
CA GLN A 113 -2.79 7.96 -1.39
C GLN A 113 -3.17 7.12 -2.60
N ALA A 114 -4.29 6.38 -2.53
CA ALA A 114 -4.79 5.62 -3.68
C ALA A 114 -5.21 6.54 -4.84
N GLU A 115 -5.88 7.64 -4.54
CA GLU A 115 -6.26 8.66 -5.55
C GLU A 115 -5.02 9.31 -6.19
N THR A 116 -4.00 9.64 -5.40
CA THR A 116 -2.73 10.22 -5.89
C THR A 116 -2.02 9.26 -6.83
N MET A 117 -1.94 7.98 -6.44
CA MET A 117 -1.33 6.94 -7.29
C MET A 117 -2.13 6.74 -8.59
N ALA A 118 -3.46 6.72 -8.53
CA ALA A 118 -4.31 6.60 -9.71
C ALA A 118 -4.06 7.75 -10.71
N LYS A 119 -3.94 8.98 -10.21
CA LYS A 119 -3.62 10.14 -11.07
C LYS A 119 -2.24 10.00 -11.70
N ALA A 120 -1.23 9.55 -10.95
CA ALA A 120 0.11 9.33 -11.50
C ALA A 120 0.12 8.21 -12.57
N ILE A 121 -0.66 7.16 -12.42
CA ILE A 121 -0.83 6.11 -13.44
C ILE A 121 -1.42 6.71 -14.71
N LEU A 122 -2.46 7.54 -14.60
CA LEU A 122 -3.17 8.16 -15.73
C LEU A 122 -2.35 9.21 -16.48
N GLU A 123 -1.23 9.68 -15.94
CA GLU A 123 -0.26 10.52 -16.68
C GLU A 123 0.41 9.75 -17.83
N HIS A 124 0.35 8.41 -17.82
CA HIS A 124 1.03 7.55 -18.80
C HIS A 124 0.09 6.85 -19.80
N GLY A 125 -1.21 6.86 -19.55
CA GLY A 125 -2.23 6.27 -20.46
C GLY A 125 -3.57 6.10 -19.77
N MET A 126 -4.60 5.75 -20.55
CA MET A 126 -5.97 5.63 -20.09
C MET A 126 -6.45 4.18 -19.96
N ASN A 127 -5.87 3.26 -20.74
CA ASN A 127 -6.19 1.84 -20.74
C ASN A 127 -5.22 1.10 -19.83
N ILE A 128 -5.67 0.78 -18.63
CA ILE A 128 -4.82 0.33 -17.54
C ILE A 128 -5.10 -1.13 -17.20
N TRP A 129 -4.07 -1.94 -17.17
CA TRP A 129 -4.12 -3.30 -16.65
C TRP A 129 -3.38 -3.42 -15.33
N PHE A 130 -4.01 -4.07 -14.33
CA PHE A 130 -3.40 -4.36 -13.03
C PHE A 130 -3.02 -5.83 -12.97
N SER A 131 -1.79 -6.13 -12.56
CA SER A 131 -1.27 -7.51 -12.52
C SER A 131 -2.01 -8.41 -11.52
N SER A 132 -2.76 -7.83 -10.58
CA SER A 132 -3.55 -8.56 -9.59
C SER A 132 -4.61 -7.68 -8.95
N ASP A 133 -5.74 -8.29 -8.58
CA ASP A 133 -6.77 -7.69 -7.72
C ASP A 133 -6.62 -8.07 -6.25
N SER A 134 -5.76 -9.04 -5.93
CA SER A 134 -5.62 -9.55 -4.59
C SER A 134 -4.91 -8.57 -3.64
N TYR A 135 -5.22 -8.68 -2.32
CA TYR A 135 -4.57 -7.83 -1.33
C TYR A 135 -3.12 -8.22 -1.01
N LYS A 136 -2.70 -9.43 -1.37
CA LYS A 136 -1.32 -9.93 -1.24
C LYS A 136 -1.02 -11.01 -2.27
N PRO A 137 0.25 -11.26 -2.60
CA PRO A 137 0.63 -12.32 -3.53
C PRO A 137 0.23 -13.71 -3.03
N GLY A 138 -0.07 -14.61 -3.97
CA GLY A 138 -0.37 -16.02 -3.70
C GLY A 138 -1.76 -16.29 -3.12
N THR A 139 -2.73 -15.38 -3.32
CA THR A 139 -4.14 -15.54 -2.94
C THR A 139 -5.04 -14.80 -3.92
N ASP A 140 -6.28 -15.22 -4.02
CA ASP A 140 -7.39 -14.57 -4.77
C ASP A 140 -8.28 -13.72 -3.88
N LEU A 141 -7.94 -13.57 -2.59
CA LEU A 141 -8.71 -12.74 -1.66
C LEU A 141 -8.58 -11.26 -2.03
N VAL A 142 -9.71 -10.63 -2.29
CA VAL A 142 -9.80 -9.23 -2.72
C VAL A 142 -10.28 -8.28 -1.63
N ASP A 143 -10.78 -8.80 -0.51
CA ASP A 143 -11.27 -7.99 0.60
C ASP A 143 -10.17 -7.06 1.13
N GLY A 144 -10.47 -5.75 1.14
CA GLY A 144 -9.50 -4.73 1.55
C GLY A 144 -8.33 -4.52 0.58
N SER A 145 -8.43 -5.01 -0.67
CA SER A 145 -7.41 -4.83 -1.68
C SER A 145 -7.16 -3.36 -1.98
N TYR A 146 -5.89 -2.96 -1.85
CA TYR A 146 -5.45 -1.63 -2.23
C TYR A 146 -5.41 -1.46 -3.76
N SER A 147 -5.16 -2.55 -4.51
CA SER A 147 -5.27 -2.56 -5.97
C SER A 147 -6.65 -2.13 -6.42
N LEU A 148 -7.71 -2.76 -5.88
CA LEU A 148 -9.09 -2.40 -6.22
C LEU A 148 -9.44 -0.96 -5.82
N LEU A 149 -8.87 -0.43 -4.74
CA LEU A 149 -9.05 0.96 -4.36
C LEU A 149 -8.41 1.92 -5.38
N VAL A 150 -7.19 1.63 -5.83
CA VAL A 150 -6.53 2.41 -6.89
C VAL A 150 -7.32 2.33 -8.20
N GLN A 151 -7.78 1.13 -8.59
CA GLN A 151 -8.63 0.93 -9.76
C GLN A 151 -9.94 1.74 -9.68
N HIS A 152 -10.55 1.81 -8.50
CA HIS A 152 -11.71 2.67 -8.28
C HIS A 152 -11.42 4.13 -8.65
N TYR A 153 -10.28 4.66 -8.18
CA TYR A 153 -9.88 6.03 -8.50
C TYR A 153 -9.44 6.21 -9.95
N VAL A 154 -8.84 5.22 -10.59
CA VAL A 154 -8.57 5.22 -12.04
C VAL A 154 -9.87 5.42 -12.80
N ARG A 155 -10.91 4.60 -12.53
CA ARG A 155 -12.23 4.74 -13.16
C ARG A 155 -12.87 6.09 -12.87
N LYS A 156 -12.78 6.57 -11.62
CA LYS A 156 -13.33 7.87 -11.20
C LYS A 156 -12.71 9.03 -11.96
N HIS A 157 -11.46 8.93 -12.38
CA HIS A 157 -10.74 9.94 -13.16
C HIS A 157 -10.77 9.68 -14.68
N GLY A 158 -11.63 8.76 -15.15
CA GLY A 158 -11.90 8.53 -16.57
C GLY A 158 -11.04 7.45 -17.22
N GLY A 159 -10.17 6.77 -16.47
CA GLY A 159 -9.40 5.64 -16.99
C GLY A 159 -10.26 4.38 -17.14
N VAL A 160 -9.82 3.49 -17.99
CA VAL A 160 -10.45 2.21 -18.30
C VAL A 160 -9.58 1.10 -17.73
N ILE A 161 -10.17 0.19 -16.96
CA ILE A 161 -9.49 -1.02 -16.52
C ILE A 161 -9.78 -2.11 -17.55
N VAL A 162 -8.72 -2.63 -18.14
CA VAL A 162 -8.77 -3.64 -19.20
C VAL A 162 -8.32 -5.01 -18.69
N ASP A 163 -8.78 -6.10 -19.30
CA ASP A 163 -8.46 -7.47 -18.87
C ASP A 163 -7.17 -8.03 -19.51
N GLY A 164 -6.44 -7.21 -20.22
CA GLY A 164 -5.05 -7.47 -20.62
C GLY A 164 -4.81 -8.36 -21.84
N ILE A 165 -5.82 -9.02 -22.43
CA ILE A 165 -5.62 -9.94 -23.54
C ILE A 165 -6.34 -9.48 -24.82
N GLU A 166 -7.48 -8.82 -24.74
CA GLU A 166 -8.32 -8.45 -25.88
C GLU A 166 -8.34 -6.95 -26.17
N GLU A 167 -7.85 -6.11 -25.26
CA GLU A 167 -7.84 -4.66 -25.38
C GLU A 167 -6.42 -4.11 -25.34
N PRO A 168 -6.12 -3.00 -26.06
CA PRO A 168 -4.79 -2.41 -26.02
C PRO A 168 -4.48 -1.86 -24.63
N VAL A 169 -3.46 -2.40 -24.00
CA VAL A 169 -2.94 -1.95 -22.69
C VAL A 169 -1.94 -0.84 -22.93
N GLU A 170 -2.20 0.35 -22.37
CA GLU A 170 -1.25 1.47 -22.41
C GLU A 170 -0.34 1.45 -21.19
N VAL A 171 -0.90 1.12 -20.01
CA VAL A 171 -0.14 1.03 -18.75
C VAL A 171 -0.43 -0.29 -18.04
N LEU A 172 0.63 -1.00 -17.70
CA LEU A 172 0.60 -2.19 -16.86
C LEU A 172 1.07 -1.81 -15.45
N VAL A 173 0.20 -1.93 -14.46
CA VAL A 173 0.50 -1.66 -13.05
C VAL A 173 0.94 -2.93 -12.35
N ARG A 174 2.15 -2.94 -11.81
CA ARG A 174 2.70 -4.05 -11.03
C ARG A 174 2.20 -3.99 -9.59
N VAL A 175 1.17 -4.78 -9.28
CA VAL A 175 0.47 -4.73 -7.98
C VAL A 175 1.31 -5.28 -6.84
N HIS A 176 1.97 -6.41 -7.03
CA HIS A 176 2.84 -6.99 -6.01
C HIS A 176 4.30 -6.98 -6.46
N GLU A 177 5.22 -6.82 -5.52
CA GLU A 177 6.65 -6.87 -5.81
C GLU A 177 7.11 -8.20 -6.44
N SER A 178 6.41 -9.29 -6.11
CA SER A 178 6.69 -10.62 -6.64
C SER A 178 6.07 -10.90 -8.00
N ASP A 179 5.20 -10.03 -8.52
CA ASP A 179 4.50 -10.26 -9.79
C ASP A 179 5.51 -10.32 -10.93
N LYS A 180 5.46 -11.42 -11.66
CA LYS A 180 6.20 -11.62 -12.91
C LYS A 180 5.34 -11.11 -14.04
N ILE A 181 5.66 -9.95 -14.52
CA ILE A 181 4.96 -9.28 -15.62
C ILE A 181 5.89 -9.19 -16.84
N THR A 182 5.29 -9.23 -18.01
CA THR A 182 5.96 -8.92 -19.28
C THR A 182 5.03 -8.00 -20.07
N ALA A 183 5.60 -7.02 -20.72
CA ALA A 183 4.88 -6.13 -21.61
C ALA A 183 5.69 -5.95 -22.90
N ASP A 184 5.05 -5.50 -23.95
CA ASP A 184 5.75 -5.06 -25.13
C ASP A 184 6.40 -3.69 -24.92
N ASP A 185 7.24 -3.25 -25.86
CA ASP A 185 7.99 -1.99 -25.74
C ASP A 185 7.09 -0.73 -25.77
N LYS A 186 5.80 -0.89 -26.14
CA LYS A 186 4.83 0.21 -26.21
C LYS A 186 4.02 0.38 -24.95
N THR A 187 3.92 -0.66 -24.13
CA THR A 187 3.19 -0.66 -22.88
C THR A 187 4.09 -0.13 -21.77
N ILE A 188 3.65 0.91 -21.07
CA ILE A 188 4.35 1.43 -19.91
C ILE A 188 4.17 0.48 -18.73
N ILE A 189 5.26 0.08 -18.09
CA ILE A 189 5.24 -0.66 -16.83
C ILE A 189 5.33 0.33 -15.67
N PHE A 190 4.24 0.50 -14.96
CA PHE A 190 4.20 1.32 -13.74
C PHE A 190 4.56 0.45 -12.53
N ASP A 191 5.75 0.68 -11.95
CA ASP A 191 6.26 -0.09 -10.79
C ASP A 191 6.30 0.73 -9.51
N PRO A 192 5.29 0.59 -8.62
CA PRO A 192 5.28 1.25 -7.32
C PRO A 192 6.35 0.73 -6.35
N TRP A 193 6.95 -0.43 -6.64
CA TRP A 193 7.96 -1.08 -5.80
C TRP A 193 9.39 -0.72 -6.16
N ARG A 194 9.60 -0.19 -7.38
CA ARG A 194 10.92 0.26 -7.92
C ARG A 194 11.95 -0.87 -7.95
N THR A 195 11.48 -2.09 -8.20
CA THR A 195 12.32 -3.30 -8.24
C THR A 195 12.30 -4.00 -9.61
N TYR A 196 11.41 -3.57 -10.51
CA TYR A 196 11.42 -4.05 -11.88
C TYR A 196 12.70 -3.54 -12.60
N PRO A 197 13.33 -4.35 -13.47
CA PRO A 197 14.48 -3.90 -14.23
C PRO A 197 14.19 -2.61 -15.00
N MET A 198 15.11 -1.64 -14.91
CA MET A 198 14.94 -0.35 -15.59
C MET A 198 15.01 -0.53 -17.10
N ALA A 199 14.03 0.02 -17.81
CA ALA A 199 13.95 0.09 -19.27
C ALA A 199 13.28 1.41 -19.67
N GLU A 200 13.26 1.73 -20.95
CA GLU A 200 12.73 2.98 -21.48
C GLU A 200 11.22 3.14 -21.20
N ASN A 201 10.49 2.01 -21.19
CA ASN A 201 9.07 1.94 -20.89
C ASN A 201 8.75 1.61 -19.42
N VAL A 202 9.70 1.75 -18.48
CA VAL A 202 9.49 1.47 -17.07
C VAL A 202 9.47 2.76 -16.25
N VAL A 203 8.40 2.97 -15.50
CA VAL A 203 8.22 4.08 -14.57
C VAL A 203 8.33 3.56 -13.14
N HIS A 204 9.41 3.91 -12.46
CA HIS A 204 9.55 3.69 -11.03
C HIS A 204 8.88 4.81 -10.25
N TYR A 205 7.70 4.57 -9.70
CA TYR A 205 6.92 5.58 -8.98
C TYR A 205 7.70 6.16 -7.79
N ALA A 206 7.74 7.50 -7.71
CA ALA A 206 8.46 8.25 -6.68
C ALA A 206 9.99 8.01 -6.66
N LYS A 207 10.59 7.73 -7.84
CA LYS A 207 12.03 7.69 -8.03
C LYS A 207 12.40 8.59 -9.20
N PRO A 208 13.31 9.57 -9.02
CA PRO A 208 13.75 10.41 -10.13
C PRO A 208 14.33 9.56 -11.27
N THR A 209 14.01 9.94 -12.50
CA THR A 209 14.74 9.45 -13.68
C THR A 209 16.10 10.12 -13.66
N THR A 210 17.16 9.36 -13.47
CA THR A 210 18.55 9.84 -13.49
C THR A 210 19.01 10.03 -14.92
#